data_27e7b4bc88b2dc84b214768f28dea8f5
#
_entry.id   27e7b4bc88b2dc84b214768f28dea8f5
#
_cell.length_a   1.000
_cell.length_b   1.000
_cell.length_c   1.000
_cell.angle_alpha   90.00
_cell.angle_beta   90.00
_cell.angle_gamma   90.00
#
_symmetry.space_group_name_H-M   'P 1'
#
loop_
_entity.id
_entity.type
_entity.pdbx_description
1 polymer ?
#
loop_
_entity_poly.entity_id
_entity_poly.type
_entity_poly.pdbx_seq_one_letter_code
_entity_poly.pdbx_strand_id
1 'polypeptide(L)'
;MAVKFTESFRKGNIFTKLSILIPGLGNLVGKQIIKGIMYIAIEAAFVCFMIMRGINCLAMLPGLGSRPQQEVWNEKLGIYEYVAGDNSLLILLYGIATIFIVIAYIIVAASAVKSSYKLELLKEKGKHINTFAEDVKSLFNENLHKLLLTLPVSGVLIFTILPLIFMISMAFTNYSKVDSHLVLFDWVGLENFKQIFDSGSMICLLYTSDAADEAR
;
A
#
# COMPACT_ATOMS: atom_id res chain seq x y z
N MET A 1 0.77 -3.17 -28.60
CA MET A 1 0.84 -4.61 -28.34
C MET A 1 0.89 -4.78 -26.82
N ALA A 2 -0.13 -5.40 -26.21
CA ALA A 2 -0.17 -5.62 -24.76
C ALA A 2 0.74 -6.81 -24.43
N VAL A 3 1.85 -6.55 -23.75
CA VAL A 3 2.82 -7.57 -23.34
C VAL A 3 2.44 -8.09 -21.95
N LYS A 4 2.31 -9.42 -21.80
CA LYS A 4 2.03 -10.03 -20.50
C LYS A 4 3.32 -10.11 -19.67
N PHE A 5 3.22 -9.87 -18.36
CA PHE A 5 4.36 -9.93 -17.43
C PHE A 5 5.11 -11.25 -17.47
N THR A 6 4.37 -12.37 -17.46
CA THR A 6 4.94 -13.74 -17.52
C THR A 6 5.73 -14.00 -18.79
N GLU A 7 5.31 -13.44 -19.91
CA GLU A 7 6.01 -13.54 -21.19
C GLU A 7 7.28 -12.68 -21.19
N SER A 8 7.20 -11.47 -20.64
CA SER A 8 8.35 -10.56 -20.50
C SER A 8 9.46 -11.19 -19.67
N PHE A 9 9.08 -11.86 -18.57
CA PHE A 9 10.05 -12.51 -17.69
C PHE A 9 10.66 -13.77 -18.30
N ARG A 10 9.86 -14.60 -19.00
CA ARG A 10 10.35 -15.86 -19.59
C ARG A 10 11.23 -15.65 -20.82
N LYS A 11 10.85 -14.73 -21.72
CA LYS A 11 11.52 -14.51 -23.01
C LYS A 11 12.50 -13.35 -22.99
N GLY A 12 12.44 -12.45 -22.00
CA GLY A 12 13.29 -11.28 -21.91
C GLY A 12 14.76 -11.62 -21.66
N ASN A 13 15.63 -10.73 -22.11
CA ASN A 13 17.08 -10.79 -21.94
C ASN A 13 17.47 -10.68 -20.45
N ILE A 14 18.74 -10.94 -20.11
CA ILE A 14 19.28 -10.85 -18.76
C ILE A 14 18.96 -9.49 -18.11
N PHE A 15 19.09 -8.38 -18.85
CA PHE A 15 18.78 -7.04 -18.36
C PHE A 15 17.28 -6.83 -18.05
N THR A 16 16.39 -7.45 -18.84
CA THR A 16 14.94 -7.44 -18.59
C THR A 16 14.61 -8.24 -17.33
N LYS A 17 15.28 -9.36 -17.09
CA LYS A 17 15.11 -10.16 -15.86
C LYS A 17 15.69 -9.46 -14.64
N LEU A 18 16.87 -8.83 -14.75
CA LEU A 18 17.44 -8.01 -13.69
C LEU A 18 16.59 -6.78 -13.33
N SER A 19 15.74 -6.31 -14.25
CA SER A 19 14.80 -5.21 -13.98
C SER A 19 13.71 -5.56 -12.96
N ILE A 20 13.64 -6.80 -12.48
CA ILE A 20 12.86 -7.18 -11.29
C ILE A 20 13.58 -6.74 -10.00
N LEU A 21 14.90 -6.92 -9.96
CA LEU A 21 15.71 -6.58 -8.78
C LEU A 21 16.05 -5.09 -8.74
N ILE A 22 16.33 -4.51 -9.92
CA ILE A 22 16.63 -3.09 -10.10
C ILE A 22 15.71 -2.55 -11.20
N PRO A 23 14.50 -2.07 -10.86
CA PRO A 23 13.57 -1.51 -11.82
C PRO A 23 14.18 -0.38 -12.62
N GLY A 24 14.08 -0.47 -13.95
CA GLY A 24 14.62 0.54 -14.87
C GLY A 24 15.98 0.22 -15.48
N LEU A 25 16.71 -0.81 -15.01
CA LEU A 25 18.02 -1.17 -15.57
C LEU A 25 17.93 -1.52 -17.05
N GLY A 26 16.92 -2.28 -17.46
CA GLY A 26 16.70 -2.59 -18.87
C GLY A 26 16.32 -1.37 -19.72
N ASN A 27 15.68 -0.37 -19.12
CA ASN A 27 15.38 0.89 -19.81
C ASN A 27 16.64 1.74 -20.01
N LEU A 28 17.58 1.75 -19.04
CA LEU A 28 18.87 2.41 -19.18
C LEU A 28 19.68 1.82 -20.32
N VAL A 29 19.84 0.50 -20.34
CA VAL A 29 20.51 -0.24 -21.44
C VAL A 29 19.75 -0.06 -22.76
N GLY A 30 18.45 0.14 -22.69
CA GLY A 30 17.55 0.43 -23.81
C GLY A 30 17.68 1.82 -24.41
N LYS A 31 18.56 2.70 -23.89
CA LYS A 31 18.71 4.11 -24.27
C LYS A 31 17.53 5.02 -23.87
N GLN A 32 16.59 4.55 -23.04
CA GLN A 32 15.58 5.39 -22.38
C GLN A 32 16.06 5.82 -20.98
N ILE A 33 17.10 6.65 -20.94
CA ILE A 33 17.84 7.01 -19.72
C ILE A 33 16.92 7.64 -18.67
N ILE A 34 16.12 8.64 -19.06
CA ILE A 34 15.24 9.38 -18.12
C ILE A 34 14.24 8.44 -17.46
N LYS A 35 13.61 7.55 -18.23
CA LYS A 35 12.64 6.57 -17.72
C LYS A 35 13.31 5.54 -16.80
N GLY A 36 14.52 5.11 -17.14
CA GLY A 36 15.31 4.22 -16.29
C GLY A 36 15.65 4.87 -14.95
N ILE A 37 16.12 6.13 -14.96
CA ILE A 37 16.42 6.90 -13.73
C ILE A 37 15.16 7.09 -12.89
N MET A 38 14.00 7.38 -13.49
CA MET A 38 12.73 7.50 -12.74
C MET A 38 12.38 6.21 -12.00
N TYR A 39 12.51 5.05 -12.64
CA TYR A 39 12.25 3.76 -11.96
C TYR A 39 13.23 3.51 -10.81
N ILE A 40 14.52 3.80 -11.00
CA ILE A 40 15.55 3.66 -9.95
C ILE A 40 15.28 4.64 -8.81
N ALA A 41 14.85 5.87 -9.09
CA ALA A 41 14.52 6.84 -8.05
C ALA A 41 13.31 6.38 -7.22
N ILE A 42 12.29 5.80 -7.85
CA ILE A 42 11.13 5.21 -7.14
C ILE A 42 11.58 4.03 -6.27
N GLU A 43 12.45 3.16 -6.78
CA GLU A 43 13.02 2.07 -6.00
C GLU A 43 13.82 2.56 -4.79
N ALA A 44 14.71 3.53 -4.99
CA ALA A 44 15.51 4.11 -3.92
C ALA A 44 14.62 4.74 -2.83
N ALA A 45 13.57 5.46 -3.23
CA ALA A 45 12.60 6.03 -2.32
C ALA A 45 11.83 4.94 -1.55
N PHE A 46 11.41 3.86 -2.23
CA PHE A 46 10.73 2.73 -1.61
C PHE A 46 11.64 1.99 -0.61
N VAL A 47 12.88 1.69 -0.98
CA VAL A 47 13.85 1.03 -0.10
C VAL A 47 14.16 1.89 1.12
N CYS A 48 14.38 3.19 0.92
CA CYS A 48 14.59 4.15 2.01
C CYS A 48 13.38 4.17 2.96
N PHE A 49 12.16 4.26 2.45
CA PHE A 49 10.93 4.19 3.22
C PHE A 49 10.83 2.86 4.00
N MET A 50 11.10 1.73 3.36
CA MET A 50 11.05 0.41 4.00
C MET A 50 12.05 0.29 5.15
N ILE A 51 13.29 0.75 4.98
CA ILE A 51 14.33 0.72 6.02
C ILE A 51 13.97 1.67 7.18
N MET A 52 13.49 2.87 6.88
CA MET A 52 13.21 3.88 7.91
C MET A 52 11.93 3.58 8.71
N ARG A 53 10.88 3.07 8.08
CA ARG A 53 9.56 2.95 8.69
C ARG A 53 8.84 1.65 8.33
N GLY A 54 8.85 1.24 7.06
CA GLY A 54 7.99 0.19 6.54
C GLY A 54 8.17 -1.16 7.22
N ILE A 55 9.41 -1.60 7.43
CA ILE A 55 9.73 -2.87 8.09
C ILE A 55 9.19 -2.87 9.52
N ASN A 56 9.39 -1.80 10.27
CA ASN A 56 8.90 -1.68 11.64
C ASN A 56 7.36 -1.70 11.69
N CYS A 57 6.70 -0.96 10.78
CA CYS A 57 5.24 -0.93 10.71
C CYS A 57 4.67 -2.32 10.40
N LEU A 58 5.27 -3.07 9.47
CA LEU A 58 4.83 -4.42 9.15
C LEU A 58 5.14 -5.43 10.27
N ALA A 59 6.29 -5.30 10.94
CA ALA A 59 6.67 -6.18 12.04
C ALA A 59 5.76 -6.00 13.26
N MET A 60 5.29 -4.80 13.54
CA MET A 60 4.39 -4.50 14.66
C MET A 60 2.92 -4.82 14.34
N LEU A 61 2.53 -4.93 13.07
CA LEU A 61 1.14 -5.14 12.65
C LEU A 61 0.49 -6.41 13.24
N PRO A 62 1.16 -7.57 13.33
CA PRO A 62 0.54 -8.77 13.91
C PRO A 62 0.25 -8.68 15.42
N GLY A 63 1.07 -7.91 16.16
CA GLY A 63 0.93 -7.77 17.61
C GLY A 63 0.29 -6.46 18.05
N LEU A 64 0.02 -5.53 17.13
CA LEU A 64 -0.56 -4.21 17.37
C LEU A 64 0.09 -3.38 18.51
N GLY A 65 1.31 -3.78 18.92
CA GLY A 65 2.01 -3.18 20.07
C GLY A 65 1.65 -3.85 21.40
N SER A 66 2.55 -3.69 22.37
CA SER A 66 2.39 -4.32 23.68
C SER A 66 2.85 -3.43 24.84
N ARG A 67 3.45 -2.28 24.54
CA ARG A 67 3.99 -1.37 25.55
C ARG A 67 2.96 -0.32 25.95
N PRO A 68 2.38 -0.40 27.17
CA PRO A 68 1.51 0.64 27.67
C PRO A 68 2.31 1.93 27.92
N GLN A 69 1.63 3.05 27.87
CA GLN A 69 2.19 4.33 28.31
C GLN A 69 2.47 4.25 29.82
N GLN A 70 3.69 4.62 30.21
CA GLN A 70 4.12 4.54 31.61
C GLN A 70 4.78 5.87 32.03
N GLU A 71 4.56 6.21 33.29
CA GLU A 71 5.31 7.27 33.97
C GLU A 71 6.59 6.65 34.56
N VAL A 72 7.74 7.07 34.07
CA VAL A 72 9.03 6.61 34.57
C VAL A 72 9.73 7.74 35.30
N TRP A 73 10.21 7.44 36.53
CA TRP A 73 10.97 8.41 37.30
C TRP A 73 12.34 8.66 36.64
N ASN A 74 12.60 9.90 36.25
CA ASN A 74 13.89 10.33 35.71
C ASN A 74 14.76 10.86 36.86
N GLU A 75 15.72 10.06 37.31
CA GLU A 75 16.61 10.42 38.43
C GLU A 75 17.43 11.68 38.15
N LYS A 76 17.73 11.98 36.88
CA LYS A 76 18.54 13.15 36.52
C LYS A 76 17.77 14.46 36.62
N LEU A 77 16.48 14.41 36.37
CA LEU A 77 15.61 15.60 36.34
C LEU A 77 14.75 15.70 37.61
N GLY A 78 14.66 14.65 38.41
CA GLY A 78 13.83 14.59 39.61
C GLY A 78 12.32 14.73 39.34
N ILE A 79 11.86 14.32 38.14
CA ILE A 79 10.48 14.38 37.71
C ILE A 79 10.02 13.06 37.10
N TYR A 80 8.70 12.81 37.12
CA TYR A 80 8.11 11.73 36.33
C TYR A 80 8.04 12.13 34.87
N GLU A 81 8.60 11.32 33.99
CA GLU A 81 8.60 11.52 32.54
C GLU A 81 7.67 10.52 31.90
N TYR A 82 6.77 11.01 31.02
CA TYR A 82 5.89 10.15 30.27
C TYR A 82 6.68 9.47 29.13
N VAL A 83 6.86 8.15 29.26
CA VAL A 83 7.37 7.35 28.15
C VAL A 83 6.19 6.98 27.28
N ALA A 84 6.19 7.46 26.05
CA ALA A 84 5.16 7.12 25.06
C ALA A 84 5.16 5.62 24.81
N GLY A 85 4.02 4.98 25.09
CA GLY A 85 3.79 3.58 24.75
C GLY A 85 3.46 3.38 23.28
N ASP A 86 3.17 2.13 22.92
CA ASP A 86 2.70 1.80 21.58
C ASP A 86 1.24 2.29 21.41
N ASN A 87 0.90 2.67 20.19
CA ASN A 87 -0.47 3.06 19.85
C ASN A 87 -0.98 2.11 18.76
N SER A 88 -1.81 1.15 19.13
CA SER A 88 -2.33 0.10 18.25
C SER A 88 -3.08 0.66 17.04
N LEU A 89 -3.80 1.80 17.22
CA LEU A 89 -4.52 2.45 16.14
C LEU A 89 -3.58 2.99 15.06
N LEU A 90 -2.49 3.65 15.47
CA LEU A 90 -1.48 4.15 14.54
C LEU A 90 -0.69 3.00 13.88
N ILE A 91 -0.38 1.95 14.65
CA ILE A 91 0.30 0.75 14.12
C ILE A 91 -0.57 0.10 13.05
N LEU A 92 -1.87 -0.08 13.31
CA LEU A 92 -2.81 -0.64 12.35
C LEU A 92 -2.91 0.23 11.10
N LEU A 93 -3.08 1.54 11.26
CA LEU A 93 -3.20 2.48 10.14
C LEU A 93 -1.94 2.49 9.27
N TYR A 94 -0.76 2.66 9.89
CA TYR A 94 0.50 2.70 9.15
C TYR A 94 0.87 1.33 8.57
N GLY A 95 0.52 0.24 9.25
CA GLY A 95 0.70 -1.11 8.74
C GLY A 95 -0.10 -1.35 7.45
N ILE A 96 -1.39 -1.02 7.44
CA ILE A 96 -2.25 -1.12 6.26
C ILE A 96 -1.73 -0.20 5.14
N ALA A 97 -1.41 1.06 5.46
CA ALA A 97 -0.85 1.99 4.48
C ALA A 97 0.45 1.45 3.86
N THR A 98 1.32 0.83 4.66
CA THR A 98 2.56 0.21 4.18
C THR A 98 2.28 -0.95 3.23
N ILE A 99 1.27 -1.79 3.51
CA ILE A 99 0.85 -2.86 2.59
C ILE A 99 0.43 -2.28 1.23
N PHE A 100 -0.35 -1.18 1.22
CA PHE A 100 -0.72 -0.49 -0.02
C PHE A 100 0.49 0.05 -0.79
N ILE A 101 1.48 0.62 -0.09
CA ILE A 101 2.73 1.10 -0.70
C ILE A 101 3.50 -0.06 -1.32
N VAL A 102 3.58 -1.21 -0.64
CA VAL A 102 4.24 -2.42 -1.17
C VAL A 102 3.52 -2.93 -2.43
N ILE A 103 2.19 -2.99 -2.42
CA ILE A 103 1.41 -3.39 -3.60
C ILE A 103 1.65 -2.42 -4.77
N ALA A 104 1.61 -1.12 -4.50
CA ALA A 104 1.89 -0.10 -5.52
C ALA A 104 3.29 -0.25 -6.10
N TYR A 105 4.30 -0.49 -5.27
CA TYR A 105 5.67 -0.75 -5.72
C TYR A 105 5.77 -2.00 -6.60
N ILE A 106 5.11 -3.09 -6.24
CA ILE A 106 5.08 -4.32 -7.05
C ILE A 106 4.50 -4.04 -8.45
N ILE A 107 3.44 -3.22 -8.54
CA ILE A 107 2.84 -2.81 -9.81
C ILE A 107 3.84 -1.98 -10.64
N VAL A 108 4.57 -1.07 -10.01
CA VAL A 108 5.60 -0.25 -10.67
C VAL A 108 6.75 -1.12 -11.17
N ALA A 109 7.26 -2.04 -10.35
CA ALA A 109 8.32 -2.98 -10.73
C ALA A 109 7.89 -3.87 -11.91
N ALA A 110 6.66 -4.40 -11.88
CA ALA A 110 6.09 -5.16 -12.99
C ALA A 110 5.98 -4.32 -14.28
N SER A 111 5.64 -3.02 -14.15
CA SER A 111 5.61 -2.07 -15.27
C SER A 111 7.00 -1.84 -15.85
N ALA A 112 8.04 -1.73 -15.01
CA ALA A 112 9.43 -1.56 -15.45
C ALA A 112 9.91 -2.75 -16.28
N VAL A 113 9.62 -3.98 -15.81
CA VAL A 113 9.95 -5.21 -16.56
C VAL A 113 9.25 -5.26 -17.93
N LYS A 114 7.94 -4.94 -17.97
CA LYS A 114 7.19 -4.88 -19.23
C LYS A 114 7.74 -3.81 -20.18
N SER A 115 8.14 -2.65 -19.63
CA SER A 115 8.74 -1.56 -20.39
C SER A 115 10.06 -1.98 -20.99
N SER A 116 10.94 -2.62 -20.21
CA SER A 116 12.22 -3.15 -20.66
C SER A 116 12.06 -4.17 -21.79
N TYR A 117 11.17 -5.15 -21.64
CA TYR A 117 10.91 -6.16 -22.67
C TYR A 117 10.32 -5.56 -23.94
N LYS A 118 9.44 -4.56 -23.82
CA LYS A 118 8.92 -3.84 -24.99
C LYS A 118 10.02 -3.15 -25.78
N LEU A 119 11.01 -2.57 -25.09
CA LEU A 119 12.18 -1.96 -25.74
C LEU A 119 13.04 -2.97 -26.47
N GLU A 120 13.26 -4.15 -25.89
CA GLU A 120 13.99 -5.26 -26.50
C GLU A 120 13.32 -5.67 -27.82
N LEU A 121 12.00 -5.90 -27.80
CA LEU A 121 11.24 -6.25 -29.00
C LEU A 121 11.25 -5.15 -30.08
N LEU A 122 11.29 -3.88 -29.68
CA LEU A 122 11.38 -2.76 -30.63
C LEU A 122 12.77 -2.71 -31.29
N LYS A 123 13.83 -2.97 -30.52
CA LYS A 123 15.20 -3.07 -31.02
C LYS A 123 15.36 -4.22 -32.01
N GLU A 124 14.87 -5.41 -31.69
CA GLU A 124 14.93 -6.57 -32.59
C GLU A 124 14.20 -6.32 -33.93
N LYS A 125 13.10 -5.56 -33.87
CA LYS A 125 12.31 -5.21 -35.07
C LYS A 125 12.84 -3.99 -35.82
N GLY A 126 13.94 -3.40 -35.38
CA GLY A 126 14.50 -2.18 -36.00
C GLY A 126 13.56 -0.96 -35.94
N LYS A 127 12.58 -0.97 -35.02
CA LYS A 127 11.61 0.13 -34.90
C LYS A 127 12.19 1.26 -34.06
N HIS A 128 11.73 2.50 -34.35
CA HIS A 128 12.08 3.69 -33.61
C HIS A 128 11.74 3.51 -32.09
N ILE A 129 12.69 3.88 -31.25
CA ILE A 129 12.53 3.88 -29.79
C ILE A 129 12.14 5.29 -29.38
N ASN A 130 10.97 5.44 -28.80
CA ASN A 130 10.49 6.73 -28.34
C ASN A 130 11.44 7.34 -27.30
N THR A 131 11.73 8.61 -27.46
CA THR A 131 12.38 9.43 -26.43
C THR A 131 11.39 9.69 -25.28
N PHE A 132 11.89 10.15 -24.13
CA PHE A 132 11.04 10.52 -22.99
C PHE A 132 9.99 11.59 -23.37
N ALA A 133 10.38 12.58 -24.17
CA ALA A 133 9.47 13.63 -24.62
C ALA A 133 8.35 13.07 -25.51
N GLU A 134 8.65 12.11 -26.39
CA GLU A 134 7.66 11.43 -27.22
C GLU A 134 6.71 10.56 -26.37
N ASP A 135 7.23 9.87 -25.36
CA ASP A 135 6.41 9.08 -24.42
C ASP A 135 5.45 9.99 -23.63
N VAL A 136 5.92 11.15 -23.14
CA VAL A 136 5.08 12.15 -22.46
C VAL A 136 4.03 12.71 -23.43
N LYS A 137 4.41 13.05 -24.65
CA LYS A 137 3.47 13.54 -25.68
C LYS A 137 2.41 12.48 -26.02
N SER A 138 2.80 11.22 -26.08
CA SER A 138 1.87 10.09 -26.29
C SER A 138 0.90 9.91 -25.11
N LEU A 139 1.32 10.20 -23.88
CA LEU A 139 0.42 10.19 -22.71
C LEU A 139 -0.68 11.25 -22.83
N PHE A 140 -0.34 12.44 -23.32
CA PHE A 140 -1.31 13.54 -23.47
C PHE A 140 -2.17 13.43 -24.72
N ASN A 141 -1.73 12.74 -25.76
CA ASN A 141 -2.48 12.58 -27.01
C ASN A 141 -3.22 11.24 -27.07
N GLU A 142 -2.49 10.14 -27.15
CA GLU A 142 -3.07 8.81 -27.40
C GLU A 142 -3.60 8.14 -26.12
N ASN A 143 -2.98 8.41 -24.98
CA ASN A 143 -3.30 7.78 -23.69
C ASN A 143 -3.91 8.74 -22.66
N LEU A 144 -4.43 9.88 -23.12
CA LEU A 144 -5.06 10.90 -22.27
C LEU A 144 -6.18 10.29 -21.40
N HIS A 145 -6.97 9.36 -21.94
CA HIS A 145 -8.01 8.65 -21.20
C HIS A 145 -7.46 7.88 -19.99
N LYS A 146 -6.26 7.30 -20.09
CA LYS A 146 -5.62 6.61 -18.96
C LYS A 146 -5.13 7.59 -17.91
N LEU A 147 -4.55 8.71 -18.34
CA LEU A 147 -4.10 9.76 -17.44
C LEU A 147 -5.27 10.37 -16.66
N LEU A 148 -6.36 10.70 -17.36
CA LEU A 148 -7.58 11.25 -16.74
C LEU A 148 -8.24 10.26 -15.79
N LEU A 149 -8.22 8.96 -16.09
CA LEU A 149 -8.78 7.94 -15.23
C LEU A 149 -7.90 7.64 -14.01
N THR A 150 -6.59 7.80 -14.12
CA THR A 150 -5.64 7.52 -13.03
C THR A 150 -5.91 8.42 -11.81
N LEU A 151 -6.23 9.69 -12.02
CA LEU A 151 -6.46 10.64 -10.93
C LEU A 151 -7.67 10.26 -10.05
N PRO A 152 -8.91 10.07 -10.58
CA PRO A 152 -10.04 9.65 -9.74
C PRO A 152 -9.86 8.24 -9.17
N VAL A 153 -9.27 7.29 -9.90
CA VAL A 153 -9.03 5.95 -9.38
C VAL A 153 -8.05 5.98 -8.20
N SER A 154 -6.95 6.73 -8.30
CA SER A 154 -6.03 6.90 -7.18
C SER A 154 -6.69 7.61 -5.99
N GLY A 155 -7.55 8.59 -6.24
CA GLY A 155 -8.35 9.23 -5.20
C GLY A 155 -9.25 8.25 -4.45
N VAL A 156 -10.00 7.43 -5.17
CA VAL A 156 -10.84 6.38 -4.55
C VAL A 156 -10.01 5.37 -3.77
N LEU A 157 -8.86 4.94 -4.27
CA LEU A 157 -7.97 4.01 -3.56
C LEU A 157 -7.48 4.60 -2.24
N ILE A 158 -7.04 5.86 -2.24
CA ILE A 158 -6.44 6.49 -1.06
C ILE A 158 -7.51 6.94 -0.07
N PHE A 159 -8.58 7.59 -0.54
CA PHE A 159 -9.55 8.24 0.34
C PHE A 159 -10.78 7.38 0.68
N THR A 160 -11.04 6.31 -0.07
CA THR A 160 -12.19 5.43 0.18
C THR A 160 -11.75 4.04 0.59
N ILE A 161 -10.93 3.36 -0.23
CA ILE A 161 -10.62 1.96 0.00
C ILE A 161 -9.68 1.78 1.18
N LEU A 162 -8.66 2.62 1.34
CA LEU A 162 -7.72 2.51 2.46
C LEU A 162 -8.43 2.72 3.82
N PRO A 163 -9.21 3.80 4.05
CA PRO A 163 -9.98 3.94 5.28
C PRO A 163 -11.02 2.83 5.47
N LEU A 164 -11.66 2.34 4.40
CA LEU A 164 -12.61 1.24 4.50
C LEU A 164 -11.94 -0.05 5.01
N ILE A 165 -10.78 -0.42 4.47
CA ILE A 165 -10.03 -1.58 4.93
C ILE A 165 -9.57 -1.38 6.38
N PHE A 166 -9.16 -0.17 6.75
CA PHE A 166 -8.83 0.15 8.14
C PHE A 166 -10.04 -0.06 9.07
N MET A 167 -11.21 0.44 8.72
CA MET A 167 -12.43 0.27 9.51
C MET A 167 -12.86 -1.21 9.60
N ILE A 168 -12.77 -1.95 8.50
CA ILE A 168 -13.03 -3.40 8.50
C ILE A 168 -12.03 -4.11 9.43
N SER A 169 -10.75 -3.75 9.37
CA SER A 169 -9.72 -4.35 10.23
C SER A 169 -9.98 -4.09 11.71
N MET A 170 -10.50 -2.91 12.08
CA MET A 170 -10.89 -2.58 13.44
C MET A 170 -11.98 -3.53 13.98
N ALA A 171 -12.90 -4.02 13.15
CA ALA A 171 -13.94 -4.97 13.56
C ALA A 171 -13.38 -6.32 14.04
N PHE A 172 -12.14 -6.65 13.71
CA PHE A 172 -11.44 -7.86 14.16
C PHE A 172 -10.58 -7.64 15.41
N THR A 173 -10.64 -6.47 16.03
CA THR A 173 -9.89 -6.12 17.24
C THR A 173 -10.82 -5.94 18.43
N ASN A 174 -10.27 -5.98 19.65
CA ASN A 174 -10.98 -5.66 20.87
C ASN A 174 -11.03 -4.16 21.20
N TYR A 175 -10.91 -3.30 20.19
CA TYR A 175 -11.04 -1.85 20.36
C TYR A 175 -12.36 -1.51 21.05
N SER A 176 -12.28 -0.96 22.27
CA SER A 176 -13.47 -0.67 23.08
C SER A 176 -13.25 0.58 23.92
N LYS A 177 -14.25 1.45 23.94
CA LYS A 177 -14.29 2.61 24.81
C LYS A 177 -14.69 2.22 26.24
N VAL A 178 -15.50 1.19 26.39
CA VAL A 178 -16.02 0.73 27.68
C VAL A 178 -14.91 0.08 28.50
N ASP A 179 -14.10 -0.77 27.86
CA ASP A 179 -13.02 -1.52 28.52
C ASP A 179 -11.68 -0.77 28.50
N SER A 180 -11.67 0.53 28.16
CA SER A 180 -10.46 1.37 28.05
C SER A 180 -9.42 0.90 27.02
N HIS A 181 -9.79 0.02 26.08
CA HIS A 181 -8.95 -0.42 24.97
C HIS A 181 -8.95 0.58 23.79
N LEU A 182 -8.66 1.85 24.08
CA LEU A 182 -8.65 2.91 23.07
C LEU A 182 -7.30 3.09 22.40
N VAL A 183 -6.23 2.88 23.15
CA VAL A 183 -4.86 3.13 22.70
C VAL A 183 -4.14 1.83 22.41
N LEU A 184 -4.30 0.85 23.30
CA LEU A 184 -3.80 -0.51 23.13
C LEU A 184 -4.99 -1.46 22.98
N PHE A 185 -4.97 -2.23 21.92
CA PHE A 185 -5.92 -3.28 21.62
C PHE A 185 -5.26 -4.38 20.81
N ASP A 186 -5.86 -5.58 20.84
CA ASP A 186 -5.32 -6.79 20.24
C ASP A 186 -6.26 -7.34 19.17
N TRP A 187 -5.74 -8.24 18.36
CA TRP A 187 -6.54 -9.01 17.41
C TRP A 187 -7.37 -10.06 18.14
N VAL A 188 -8.70 -10.01 18.00
CA VAL A 188 -9.64 -11.03 18.55
C VAL A 188 -10.29 -11.87 17.45
N GLY A 189 -9.94 -11.63 16.19
CA GLY A 189 -10.48 -12.37 15.06
C GLY A 189 -12.00 -12.22 14.96
N LEU A 190 -12.74 -13.34 14.95
CA LEU A 190 -14.20 -13.35 14.76
C LEU A 190 -15.00 -13.29 16.06
N GLU A 191 -14.38 -13.04 17.20
CA GLU A 191 -15.05 -13.03 18.51
C GLU A 191 -16.18 -11.98 18.58
N ASN A 192 -15.93 -10.79 18.06
CA ASN A 192 -16.95 -9.74 17.99
C ASN A 192 -18.18 -10.17 17.18
N PHE A 193 -17.97 -10.94 16.11
CA PHE A 193 -19.06 -11.44 15.27
C PHE A 193 -19.86 -12.54 15.96
N LYS A 194 -19.22 -13.40 16.76
CA LYS A 194 -19.93 -14.40 17.60
C LYS A 194 -20.86 -13.72 18.59
N GLN A 195 -20.37 -12.68 19.28
CA GLN A 195 -21.19 -11.93 20.23
C GLN A 195 -22.43 -11.31 19.58
N ILE A 196 -22.34 -10.86 18.32
CA ILE A 196 -23.48 -10.35 17.56
C ILE A 196 -24.53 -11.45 17.31
N PHE A 197 -24.11 -12.65 16.96
CA PHE A 197 -25.01 -13.77 16.69
C PHE A 197 -25.61 -14.35 17.98
N ASP A 198 -24.82 -14.43 19.05
CA ASP A 198 -25.27 -15.00 20.33
C ASP A 198 -26.23 -14.07 21.10
N SER A 199 -26.04 -12.74 20.98
CA SER A 199 -26.87 -11.78 21.71
C SER A 199 -28.30 -11.61 21.16
N GLY A 200 -28.58 -12.04 19.94
CA GLY A 200 -29.90 -11.92 19.27
C GLY A 200 -30.45 -10.48 19.14
N SER A 201 -29.99 -9.57 19.99
CA SER A 201 -30.47 -8.19 20.06
C SER A 201 -30.02 -7.32 18.89
N MET A 202 -28.86 -7.63 18.28
CA MET A 202 -28.34 -6.90 17.12
C MET A 202 -29.14 -7.17 15.85
N ILE A 203 -29.66 -8.39 15.68
CA ILE A 203 -30.55 -8.73 14.57
C ILE A 203 -31.85 -7.93 14.69
N CYS A 204 -32.37 -7.74 15.91
CA CYS A 204 -33.54 -6.93 16.17
C CYS A 204 -33.28 -5.43 15.86
N LEU A 205 -32.11 -4.89 16.23
CA LEU A 205 -31.72 -3.51 15.94
C LEU A 205 -31.52 -3.26 14.44
N LEU A 206 -30.95 -4.22 13.71
CA LEU A 206 -30.80 -4.13 12.26
C LEU A 206 -32.16 -4.11 11.57
N TYR A 207 -33.11 -4.95 12.02
CA TYR A 207 -34.47 -5.01 11.49
C TYR A 207 -35.27 -3.74 11.76
N THR A 208 -35.09 -3.12 12.92
CA THR A 208 -35.76 -1.84 13.27
C THR A 208 -35.15 -0.66 12.51
N SER A 209 -33.85 -0.66 12.23
CA SER A 209 -33.16 0.36 11.44
C SER A 209 -33.57 0.32 9.97
N ASP A 210 -33.68 -0.88 9.38
CA ASP A 210 -34.10 -1.08 8.00
C ASP A 210 -35.57 -0.68 7.80
N ALA A 211 -36.45 -1.04 8.75
CA ALA A 211 -37.85 -0.62 8.75
C ALA A 211 -38.04 0.90 8.91
N ALA A 212 -37.13 1.60 9.57
CA ALA A 212 -37.18 3.05 9.72
C ALA A 212 -36.72 3.79 8.44
N ASP A 213 -35.83 3.19 7.63
CA ASP A 213 -35.39 3.73 6.34
C ASP A 213 -36.44 3.49 5.23
N GLU A 214 -37.17 2.35 5.27
CA GLU A 214 -38.29 2.12 4.33
C GLU A 214 -39.52 3.01 4.60
N ALA A 215 -39.66 3.58 5.80
CA ALA A 215 -40.77 4.45 6.19
C ALA A 215 -40.54 5.94 5.88
N ARG A 216 -39.47 6.30 5.20
CA ARG A 216 -39.07 7.66 4.86
C ARG A 216 -39.15 7.93 3.39
#